data_84840d49d708143f595e85bb823e305e
#
_entry.id   84840d49d708143f595e85bb823e305e
#
_cell.length_a   1.000
_cell.length_b   1.000
_cell.length_c   1.000
_cell.angle_alpha   90.00
_cell.angle_beta   90.00
_cell.angle_gamma   90.00
#
_symmetry.space_group_name_H-M   'P 1'
#
loop_
_entity.id
_entity.type
_entity.pdbx_description
1 polymer ?
#
loop_
_entity_poly.entity_id
_entity_poly.type
_entity_poly.pdbx_seq_one_letter_code
_entity_poly.pdbx_strand_id
1 'polypeptide(L)'
;MLNIIHETKDIIIVNKPAGQLSQGAKGFDLDLVSEVMTYNASQGKPAYAAIINRLDRPVSGLVLIAKNKSAAAKYSTLMQKEGGFNKQYEALICGKLSEPKGTFVDYLKKDGVTNTSAIVPAGDAANDDKEAKLSKLEYEVISYDEVKDITHVRIHLITGRHHQIRVQFASRRNPLVGDYKYATADCGMDNAIKAVALKRNQIALCAVSLTIDNKTFSVTP
;
A
#
# COMPACT_ATOMS: atom_id res chain seq x y z
N MET A 1 5.20 18.88 -6.76
CA MET A 1 4.12 19.68 -6.09
C MET A 1 3.20 18.69 -5.39
N LEU A 2 2.97 18.88 -4.08
CA LEU A 2 2.08 18.01 -3.28
C LEU A 2 0.65 18.02 -3.85
N ASN A 3 0.11 16.80 -4.06
CA ASN A 3 -1.30 16.64 -4.39
C ASN A 3 -2.09 16.45 -3.08
N ILE A 4 -2.53 17.58 -2.50
CA ILE A 4 -3.21 17.63 -1.20
C ILE A 4 -4.69 17.33 -1.41
N ILE A 5 -5.20 16.29 -0.74
CA ILE A 5 -6.61 15.89 -0.75
C ILE A 5 -7.37 16.52 0.40
N HIS A 6 -6.72 16.63 1.58
CA HIS A 6 -7.32 17.24 2.77
C HIS A 6 -6.24 17.78 3.69
N GLU A 7 -6.50 18.93 4.30
CA GLU A 7 -5.60 19.53 5.29
C GLU A 7 -6.38 20.13 6.45
N THR A 8 -5.84 19.93 7.66
CA THR A 8 -6.26 20.63 8.88
C THR A 8 -5.03 21.19 9.59
N LYS A 9 -5.22 21.77 10.78
CA LYS A 9 -4.09 22.17 11.64
C LYS A 9 -3.25 20.97 12.11
N ASP A 10 -3.86 19.78 12.19
CA ASP A 10 -3.27 18.59 12.81
C ASP A 10 -2.76 17.54 11.81
N ILE A 11 -3.41 17.42 10.64
CA ILE A 11 -3.10 16.40 9.64
C ILE A 11 -3.11 16.97 8.23
N ILE A 12 -2.44 16.27 7.34
CA ILE A 12 -2.52 16.42 5.89
C ILE A 12 -2.65 15.04 5.23
N ILE A 13 -3.59 14.92 4.30
CA ILE A 13 -3.78 13.73 3.46
C ILE A 13 -3.37 14.10 2.05
N VAL A 14 -2.46 13.34 1.50
CA VAL A 14 -1.91 13.59 0.15
C VAL A 14 -2.08 12.36 -0.72
N ASN A 15 -2.25 12.56 -2.02
CA ASN A 15 -2.17 11.51 -3.02
C ASN A 15 -0.71 11.38 -3.46
N LYS A 16 -0.01 10.37 -2.94
CA LYS A 16 1.38 10.08 -3.28
C LYS A 16 1.47 9.48 -4.69
N PRO A 17 2.26 10.02 -5.61
CA PRO A 17 2.49 9.38 -6.88
C PRO A 17 3.31 8.09 -6.74
N ALA A 18 3.12 7.14 -7.65
CA ALA A 18 4.01 5.99 -7.77
C ALA A 18 5.43 6.47 -8.13
N GLY A 19 6.45 5.80 -7.59
CA GLY A 19 7.86 6.13 -7.78
C GLY A 19 8.45 7.02 -6.68
N GLN A 20 7.64 7.79 -5.93
CA GLN A 20 8.08 8.59 -4.80
C GLN A 20 8.22 7.73 -3.53
N LEU A 21 9.31 7.94 -2.78
CA LEU A 21 9.46 7.35 -1.44
C LEU A 21 8.51 8.03 -0.46
N SER A 22 7.91 7.24 0.45
CA SER A 22 7.12 7.79 1.55
C SER A 22 7.99 8.54 2.57
N GLN A 23 9.17 8.00 2.88
CA GLN A 23 10.17 8.60 3.79
C GLN A 23 11.55 7.96 3.56
N GLY A 24 12.61 8.65 4.04
CA GLY A 24 13.97 8.10 4.11
C GLY A 24 14.70 8.12 2.76
N ALA A 25 14.42 9.09 1.90
CA ALA A 25 15.20 9.29 0.69
C ALA A 25 16.66 9.63 1.04
N LYS A 26 17.58 9.08 0.24
CA LYS A 26 19.01 9.40 0.30
C LYS A 26 19.38 10.23 -0.93
N GLY A 27 20.20 11.26 -0.75
CA GLY A 27 20.63 12.12 -1.83
C GLY A 27 19.65 13.26 -2.13
N PHE A 28 19.50 13.63 -3.39
CA PHE A 28 18.72 14.80 -3.84
C PHE A 28 17.21 14.51 -4.04
N ASP A 29 16.79 13.26 -4.01
CA ASP A 29 15.38 12.90 -4.15
C ASP A 29 14.62 13.31 -2.88
N LEU A 30 13.58 14.13 -3.02
CA LEU A 30 12.69 14.48 -1.92
C LEU A 30 11.69 13.33 -1.70
N ASP A 31 11.69 12.77 -0.50
CA ASP A 31 10.59 11.91 -0.07
C ASP A 31 9.36 12.73 0.32
N LEU A 32 8.22 12.04 0.46
CA LEU A 32 6.95 12.70 0.74
C LEU A 32 6.97 13.46 2.09
N VAL A 33 7.62 12.91 3.12
CA VAL A 33 7.73 13.57 4.44
C VAL A 33 8.52 14.87 4.31
N SER A 34 9.66 14.86 3.62
CA SER A 34 10.49 16.03 3.39
C SER A 34 9.73 17.11 2.58
N GLU A 35 8.96 16.70 1.58
CA GLU A 35 8.13 17.62 0.79
C GLU A 35 7.03 18.28 1.64
N VAL A 36 6.38 17.53 2.55
CA VAL A 36 5.38 18.07 3.48
C VAL A 36 6.03 19.00 4.52
N MET A 37 7.24 18.69 5.02
CA MET A 37 7.98 19.57 5.92
C MET A 37 8.29 20.90 5.24
N THR A 38 8.77 20.89 4.00
CA THR A 38 9.04 22.09 3.19
C THR A 38 7.76 22.90 2.95
N TYR A 39 6.67 22.22 2.61
CA TYR A 39 5.36 22.85 2.45
C TYR A 39 4.90 23.53 3.74
N ASN A 40 4.96 22.87 4.90
CA ASN A 40 4.60 23.47 6.17
C ASN A 40 5.45 24.73 6.47
N ALA A 41 6.77 24.65 6.27
CA ALA A 41 7.68 25.80 6.45
C ALA A 41 7.33 26.97 5.54
N SER A 42 6.99 26.74 4.28
CA SER A 42 6.58 27.80 3.34
C SER A 42 5.27 28.48 3.73
N GLN A 43 4.44 27.85 4.57
CA GLN A 43 3.22 28.41 5.12
C GLN A 43 3.45 29.08 6.50
N GLY A 44 4.71 29.28 6.92
CA GLY A 44 5.04 29.84 8.24
C GLY A 44 4.68 28.90 9.42
N LYS A 45 4.48 27.62 9.16
CA LYS A 45 4.17 26.59 10.16
C LYS A 45 5.46 25.81 10.55
N PRO A 46 5.47 25.14 11.70
CA PRO A 46 6.59 24.27 12.07
C PRO A 46 6.87 23.22 10.96
N ALA A 47 8.14 23.05 10.60
CA ALA A 47 8.60 22.03 9.65
C ALA A 47 8.57 20.65 10.29
N TYR A 48 7.37 20.19 10.65
CA TYR A 48 7.14 18.88 11.27
C TYR A 48 6.20 18.05 10.37
N ALA A 49 6.59 16.81 10.10
CA ALA A 49 5.76 15.83 9.40
C ALA A 49 6.08 14.43 9.94
N ALA A 50 5.06 13.72 10.39
CA ALA A 50 5.18 12.34 10.84
C ALA A 50 4.20 11.47 10.03
N ILE A 51 4.75 10.52 9.27
CA ILE A 51 3.95 9.63 8.44
C ILE A 51 3.19 8.63 9.30
N ILE A 52 1.90 8.49 9.05
CA ILE A 52 1.02 7.57 9.79
C ILE A 52 0.86 6.25 9.04
N ASN A 53 0.53 6.28 7.74
CA ASN A 53 0.53 5.10 6.89
C ASN A 53 1.53 5.27 5.75
N ARG A 54 2.32 4.24 5.50
CA ARG A 54 3.30 4.24 4.41
C ARG A 54 2.78 3.47 3.21
N LEU A 55 3.18 3.93 2.04
CA LEU A 55 3.06 3.17 0.80
C LEU A 55 4.47 2.84 0.28
N ASP A 56 4.61 1.69 -0.36
CA ASP A 56 5.85 1.32 -1.05
C ASP A 56 6.16 2.33 -2.16
N ARG A 57 7.43 2.46 -2.54
CA ARG A 57 7.86 3.39 -3.59
C ARG A 57 7.04 3.25 -4.89
N PRO A 58 6.82 2.04 -5.44
CA PRO A 58 6.09 1.87 -6.70
C PRO A 58 4.55 2.00 -6.60
N VAL A 59 4.01 2.18 -5.39
CA VAL A 59 2.57 2.22 -5.10
C VAL A 59 2.11 3.67 -4.99
N SER A 60 0.95 3.99 -5.58
CA SER A 60 0.30 5.30 -5.50
C SER A 60 -0.82 5.34 -4.46
N GLY A 61 -1.36 6.55 -4.19
CA GLY A 61 -2.58 6.73 -3.42
C GLY A 61 -2.42 7.47 -2.10
N LEU A 62 -3.42 7.35 -1.25
CA LEU A 62 -3.61 8.18 -0.06
C LEU A 62 -2.60 7.87 1.05
N VAL A 63 -1.93 8.92 1.51
CA VAL A 63 -1.04 8.90 2.66
C VAL A 63 -1.47 9.96 3.67
N LEU A 64 -1.64 9.55 4.91
CA LEU A 64 -1.91 10.42 6.06
C LEU A 64 -0.60 10.80 6.75
N ILE A 65 -0.39 12.08 6.95
CA ILE A 65 0.77 12.64 7.65
C ILE A 65 0.28 13.56 8.75
N ALA A 66 0.79 13.39 9.96
CA ALA A 66 0.54 14.28 11.09
C ALA A 66 1.46 15.51 11.03
N LYS A 67 0.92 16.69 11.33
CA LYS A 67 1.62 17.98 11.28
C LYS A 67 2.14 18.45 12.65
N ASN A 68 1.87 17.68 13.71
CA ASN A 68 2.38 17.91 15.05
C ASN A 68 2.49 16.59 15.86
N LYS A 69 3.21 16.62 16.97
CA LYS A 69 3.48 15.44 17.82
C LYS A 69 2.22 14.84 18.43
N SER A 70 1.25 15.65 18.85
CA SER A 70 -0.01 15.19 19.42
C SER A 70 -0.83 14.41 18.41
N ALA A 71 -0.99 14.93 17.21
CA ALA A 71 -1.65 14.24 16.11
C ALA A 71 -0.91 12.95 15.72
N ALA A 72 0.43 12.98 15.68
CA ALA A 72 1.22 11.79 15.40
C ALA A 72 0.95 10.68 16.42
N ALA A 73 0.93 10.98 17.71
CA ALA A 73 0.62 10.01 18.75
C ALA A 73 -0.83 9.48 18.62
N LYS A 74 -1.82 10.38 18.48
CA LYS A 74 -3.24 10.02 18.29
C LYS A 74 -3.42 9.04 17.14
N TYR A 75 -2.97 9.42 15.95
CA TYR A 75 -3.24 8.65 14.73
C TYR A 75 -2.37 7.40 14.61
N SER A 76 -1.16 7.37 15.18
CA SER A 76 -0.36 6.13 15.25
C SER A 76 -1.02 5.09 16.17
N THR A 77 -1.58 5.51 17.30
CA THR A 77 -2.35 4.63 18.18
C THR A 77 -3.62 4.12 17.50
N LEU A 78 -4.34 5.01 16.81
CA LEU A 78 -5.56 4.65 16.08
C LEU A 78 -5.26 3.64 14.95
N MET A 79 -4.13 3.81 14.24
CA MET A 79 -3.68 2.90 13.19
C MET A 79 -3.43 1.47 13.70
N GLN A 80 -3.04 1.30 14.95
CA GLN A 80 -2.75 -0.01 15.54
C GLN A 80 -4.02 -0.71 16.07
N LYS A 81 -5.10 0.02 16.26
CA LYS A 81 -6.38 -0.55 16.71
C LYS A 81 -7.10 -1.21 15.54
N GLU A 82 -7.70 -2.36 15.79
CA GLU A 82 -8.61 -3.00 14.84
C GLU A 82 -9.79 -2.06 14.54
N GLY A 83 -10.10 -1.88 13.25
CA GLY A 83 -11.13 -0.94 12.82
C GLY A 83 -10.80 0.55 12.97
N GLY A 84 -9.63 0.91 13.51
CA GLY A 84 -9.24 2.31 13.68
C GLY A 84 -9.06 3.10 12.38
N PHE A 85 -8.67 2.41 11.31
CA PHE A 85 -8.58 2.93 9.94
C PHE A 85 -9.21 1.95 8.97
N ASN A 86 -10.11 2.43 8.12
CA ASN A 86 -10.55 1.65 6.96
C ASN A 86 -9.71 2.07 5.75
N LYS A 87 -8.97 1.11 5.18
CA LYS A 87 -8.07 1.33 4.03
C LYS A 87 -8.54 0.45 2.88
N GLN A 88 -8.91 1.07 1.78
CA GLN A 88 -9.23 0.34 0.56
C GLN A 88 -8.18 0.62 -0.51
N TYR A 89 -7.83 -0.43 -1.23
CA TYR A 89 -6.93 -0.39 -2.36
C TYR A 89 -7.66 -0.91 -3.59
N GLU A 90 -7.22 -0.47 -4.76
CA GLU A 90 -7.53 -1.12 -6.01
C GLU A 90 -6.24 -1.58 -6.67
N ALA A 91 -6.30 -2.76 -7.29
CA ALA A 91 -5.16 -3.36 -7.94
C ALA A 91 -5.55 -4.07 -9.24
N LEU A 92 -4.62 -4.10 -10.19
CA LEU A 92 -4.67 -5.01 -11.32
C LEU A 92 -3.73 -6.18 -11.06
N ILE A 93 -4.24 -7.40 -11.18
CA ILE A 93 -3.49 -8.63 -10.99
C ILE A 93 -3.46 -9.46 -12.28
N CYS A 94 -2.40 -10.22 -12.48
CA CYS A 94 -2.29 -11.15 -13.60
C CYS A 94 -3.17 -12.38 -13.32
N GLY A 95 -3.88 -12.83 -14.36
CA GLY A 95 -4.72 -14.02 -14.30
C GLY A 95 -6.09 -13.81 -13.68
N LYS A 96 -6.90 -14.86 -13.71
CA LYS A 96 -8.25 -14.92 -13.15
C LYS A 96 -8.22 -15.47 -11.72
N LEU A 97 -8.97 -14.85 -10.81
CA LEU A 97 -9.24 -15.43 -9.49
C LEU A 97 -10.34 -16.48 -9.58
N SER A 98 -10.20 -17.54 -8.78
CA SER A 98 -11.21 -18.61 -8.70
C SER A 98 -12.54 -18.14 -8.10
N GLU A 99 -12.45 -17.20 -7.15
CA GLU A 99 -13.62 -16.70 -6.43
C GLU A 99 -13.78 -15.19 -6.67
N PRO A 100 -15.03 -14.70 -6.83
CA PRO A 100 -15.29 -13.27 -7.03
C PRO A 100 -15.01 -12.41 -5.81
N LYS A 101 -14.94 -13.01 -4.62
CA LYS A 101 -14.56 -12.37 -3.37
C LYS A 101 -14.01 -13.38 -2.39
N GLY A 102 -13.14 -12.92 -1.48
CA GLY A 102 -12.54 -13.82 -0.52
C GLY A 102 -11.73 -13.08 0.55
N THR A 103 -11.20 -13.87 1.48
CA THR A 103 -10.32 -13.41 2.55
C THR A 103 -9.01 -14.15 2.47
N PHE A 104 -7.88 -13.42 2.46
CA PHE A 104 -6.56 -14.00 2.62
C PHE A 104 -6.10 -13.84 4.07
N VAL A 105 -5.73 -14.96 4.68
CA VAL A 105 -5.18 -15.02 6.04
C VAL A 105 -3.88 -15.81 5.97
N ASP A 106 -2.77 -15.15 6.23
CA ASP A 106 -1.43 -15.75 6.15
C ASP A 106 -0.54 -15.19 7.26
N TYR A 107 0.55 -15.90 7.57
CA TYR A 107 1.64 -15.37 8.38
C TYR A 107 2.74 -14.87 7.47
N LEU A 108 3.14 -13.61 7.62
CA LEU A 108 4.18 -12.98 6.81
C LEU A 108 5.41 -12.69 7.65
N LYS A 109 6.58 -13.10 7.13
CA LYS A 109 7.89 -12.76 7.65
C LYS A 109 8.62 -11.85 6.66
N LYS A 110 9.22 -10.77 7.19
CA LYS A 110 10.08 -9.88 6.40
C LYS A 110 11.52 -10.38 6.43
N ASP A 111 12.12 -10.46 5.26
CA ASP A 111 13.58 -10.56 5.11
C ASP A 111 14.17 -9.14 5.02
N GLY A 112 14.99 -8.78 5.99
CA GLY A 112 15.64 -7.48 6.04
C GLY A 112 16.77 -7.31 5.04
N VAL A 113 17.40 -8.39 4.58
CA VAL A 113 18.53 -8.36 3.63
C VAL A 113 18.02 -8.08 2.22
N THR A 114 17.06 -8.86 1.75
CA THR A 114 16.47 -8.72 0.41
C THR A 114 15.39 -7.66 0.34
N ASN A 115 14.94 -7.17 1.50
CA ASN A 115 13.77 -6.29 1.64
C ASN A 115 12.54 -6.86 0.94
N THR A 116 12.30 -8.17 1.12
CA THR A 116 11.11 -8.91 0.68
C THR A 116 10.31 -9.37 1.88
N SER A 117 9.13 -9.93 1.62
CA SER A 117 8.37 -10.70 2.59
C SER A 117 7.97 -12.03 1.98
N ALA A 118 7.79 -13.05 2.80
CA ALA A 118 7.34 -14.37 2.37
C ALA A 118 6.23 -14.86 3.30
N ILE A 119 5.38 -15.76 2.79
CA ILE A 119 4.42 -16.50 3.61
C ILE A 119 5.18 -17.59 4.36
N VAL A 120 4.91 -17.68 5.64
CA VAL A 120 5.38 -18.75 6.52
C VAL A 120 4.23 -19.72 6.75
N PRO A 121 4.44 -21.05 6.63
CA PRO A 121 3.41 -22.03 6.95
C PRO A 121 2.84 -21.83 8.36
N ALA A 122 1.53 -21.97 8.50
CA ALA A 122 0.85 -21.69 9.78
C ALA A 122 1.39 -22.55 10.95
N GLY A 123 1.81 -23.79 10.67
CA GLY A 123 2.41 -24.67 11.67
C GLY A 123 3.75 -24.17 12.21
N ASP A 124 4.58 -23.61 11.35
CA ASP A 124 5.90 -23.07 11.70
C ASP A 124 5.77 -21.70 12.40
N ALA A 125 4.82 -20.87 11.94
CA ALA A 125 4.56 -19.55 12.52
C ALA A 125 3.94 -19.60 13.92
N ALA A 126 3.14 -20.63 14.20
CA ALA A 126 2.46 -20.79 15.50
C ALA A 126 3.41 -21.28 16.59
N ASN A 127 4.49 -22.00 16.24
CA ASN A 127 5.30 -22.73 17.21
C ASN A 127 6.61 -22.02 17.59
N ASP A 128 7.27 -21.23 16.73
CA ASP A 128 8.61 -20.70 17.05
C ASP A 128 9.03 -19.38 16.36
N ASP A 129 8.35 -18.90 15.31
CA ASP A 129 8.82 -17.73 14.58
C ASP A 129 8.14 -16.44 15.06
N LYS A 130 8.70 -15.82 16.11
CA LYS A 130 8.25 -14.54 16.68
C LYS A 130 8.26 -13.37 15.65
N GLU A 131 8.94 -13.54 14.53
CA GLU A 131 9.00 -12.52 13.45
C GLU A 131 7.86 -12.67 12.45
N ALA A 132 7.24 -13.85 12.35
CA ALA A 132 6.07 -14.08 11.51
C ALA A 132 4.84 -13.39 12.10
N LYS A 133 4.17 -12.57 11.31
CA LYS A 133 3.03 -11.76 11.75
C LYS A 133 1.78 -12.09 10.97
N LEU A 134 0.67 -12.32 11.69
CA LEU A 134 -0.64 -12.51 11.10
C LEU A 134 -0.98 -11.34 10.17
N SER A 135 -1.45 -11.68 8.98
CA SER A 135 -1.78 -10.78 7.89
C SER A 135 -3.13 -11.14 7.31
N LYS A 136 -4.06 -10.18 7.31
CA LYS A 136 -5.44 -10.39 6.84
C LYS A 136 -5.86 -9.28 5.90
N LEU A 137 -6.44 -9.65 4.76
CA LEU A 137 -7.14 -8.77 3.84
C LEU A 137 -8.40 -9.45 3.30
N GLU A 138 -9.33 -8.66 2.84
CA GLU A 138 -10.49 -9.09 2.06
C GLU A 138 -10.40 -8.51 0.66
N TYR A 139 -10.87 -9.24 -0.34
CA TYR A 139 -10.92 -8.75 -1.72
C TYR A 139 -12.27 -9.04 -2.37
N GLU A 140 -12.58 -8.22 -3.36
CA GLU A 140 -13.70 -8.37 -4.28
C GLU A 140 -13.24 -8.08 -5.70
N VAL A 141 -13.60 -8.95 -6.65
CA VAL A 141 -13.34 -8.77 -8.07
C VAL A 141 -14.30 -7.71 -8.60
N ILE A 142 -13.76 -6.63 -9.17
CA ILE A 142 -14.55 -5.59 -9.85
C ILE A 142 -14.83 -6.03 -11.29
N SER A 143 -13.80 -6.54 -11.99
CA SER A 143 -13.90 -7.01 -13.36
C SER A 143 -12.76 -7.96 -13.74
N TYR A 144 -12.97 -8.77 -14.76
CA TYR A 144 -11.94 -9.57 -15.39
C TYR A 144 -11.94 -9.29 -16.90
N ASP A 145 -10.78 -8.94 -17.43
CA ASP A 145 -10.54 -8.77 -18.87
C ASP A 145 -9.90 -10.06 -19.39
N GLU A 146 -10.69 -10.87 -20.10
CA GLU A 146 -10.28 -12.18 -20.61
C GLU A 146 -9.21 -12.06 -21.72
N VAL A 147 -9.23 -10.99 -22.51
CA VAL A 147 -8.26 -10.77 -23.60
C VAL A 147 -6.88 -10.44 -23.07
N LYS A 148 -6.84 -9.65 -21.99
CA LYS A 148 -5.59 -9.23 -21.35
C LYS A 148 -5.13 -10.19 -20.26
N ASP A 149 -5.99 -11.11 -19.84
CA ASP A 149 -5.82 -11.98 -18.66
C ASP A 149 -5.49 -11.18 -17.40
N ILE A 150 -6.27 -10.11 -17.15
CA ILE A 150 -6.10 -9.19 -16.02
C ILE A 150 -7.38 -9.12 -15.22
N THR A 151 -7.27 -9.27 -13.91
CA THR A 151 -8.37 -9.04 -12.97
C THR A 151 -8.17 -7.71 -12.25
N HIS A 152 -9.22 -6.88 -12.21
CA HIS A 152 -9.30 -5.69 -11.37
C HIS A 152 -9.95 -6.06 -10.04
N VAL A 153 -9.28 -5.79 -8.95
CA VAL A 153 -9.75 -6.13 -7.60
C VAL A 153 -9.78 -4.91 -6.69
N ARG A 154 -10.81 -4.86 -5.84
CA ARG A 154 -10.87 -3.99 -4.66
C ARG A 154 -10.43 -4.78 -3.45
N ILE A 155 -9.62 -4.17 -2.58
CA ILE A 155 -9.01 -4.83 -1.43
C ILE A 155 -9.28 -4.00 -0.19
N HIS A 156 -9.86 -4.62 0.82
CA HIS A 156 -9.97 -4.07 2.17
C HIS A 156 -8.82 -4.61 3.02
N LEU A 157 -7.89 -3.72 3.39
CA LEU A 157 -6.68 -4.09 4.10
C LEU A 157 -6.91 -4.01 5.62
N ILE A 158 -7.10 -5.17 6.27
CA ILE A 158 -7.35 -5.29 7.71
C ILE A 158 -6.05 -5.10 8.49
N THR A 159 -4.97 -5.77 8.08
CA THR A 159 -3.63 -5.57 8.65
C THR A 159 -2.73 -4.85 7.65
N GLY A 160 -1.65 -4.23 8.11
CA GLY A 160 -0.71 -3.48 7.24
C GLY A 160 0.72 -3.99 7.37
N ARG A 161 1.01 -5.23 6.94
CA ARG A 161 2.37 -5.80 6.96
C ARG A 161 3.16 -5.36 5.74
N HIS A 162 4.50 -5.46 5.85
CA HIS A 162 5.41 -5.13 4.75
C HIS A 162 5.08 -5.94 3.51
N HIS A 163 4.86 -5.27 2.38
CA HIS A 163 4.48 -5.84 1.08
C HIS A 163 3.25 -6.78 1.11
N GLN A 164 2.35 -6.65 2.09
CA GLN A 164 1.29 -7.63 2.37
C GLN A 164 0.46 -7.99 1.13
N ILE A 165 -0.18 -7.02 0.49
CA ILE A 165 -1.03 -7.25 -0.69
C ILE A 165 -0.23 -7.96 -1.79
N ARG A 166 0.98 -7.47 -2.05
CA ARG A 166 1.88 -7.98 -3.08
C ARG A 166 2.20 -9.47 -2.89
N VAL A 167 2.59 -9.84 -1.67
CA VAL A 167 2.95 -11.23 -1.33
C VAL A 167 1.73 -12.14 -1.34
N GLN A 168 0.62 -11.73 -0.75
CA GLN A 168 -0.57 -12.57 -0.62
C GLN A 168 -1.20 -12.91 -1.97
N PHE A 169 -1.22 -11.97 -2.92
CA PHE A 169 -1.67 -12.26 -4.28
C PHE A 169 -0.65 -13.10 -5.08
N ALA A 170 0.63 -12.74 -5.01
CA ALA A 170 1.67 -13.48 -5.74
C ALA A 170 1.79 -14.95 -5.30
N SER A 171 1.65 -15.24 -4.00
CA SER A 171 1.68 -16.62 -3.48
C SER A 171 0.53 -17.51 -4.00
N ARG A 172 -0.53 -16.87 -4.52
CA ARG A 172 -1.68 -17.53 -5.15
C ARG A 172 -1.62 -17.52 -6.68
N ARG A 173 -0.42 -17.24 -7.23
CA ARG A 173 -0.12 -17.16 -8.67
C ARG A 173 -0.84 -16.02 -9.40
N ASN A 174 -1.33 -15.03 -8.68
CA ASN A 174 -1.95 -13.82 -9.23
C ASN A 174 -1.15 -12.57 -8.83
N PRO A 175 0.12 -12.42 -9.25
CA PRO A 175 0.92 -11.25 -8.88
C PRO A 175 0.31 -9.96 -9.42
N LEU A 176 0.56 -8.84 -8.73
CA LEU A 176 0.13 -7.53 -9.18
C LEU A 176 0.88 -7.15 -10.47
N VAL A 177 0.17 -6.53 -11.40
CA VAL A 177 0.76 -6.05 -12.66
C VAL A 177 1.87 -5.03 -12.35
N GLY A 178 3.07 -5.28 -12.89
CA GLY A 178 4.27 -4.47 -12.66
C GLY A 178 5.12 -4.91 -11.45
N ASP A 179 4.69 -5.89 -10.67
CA ASP A 179 5.42 -6.35 -9.49
C ASP A 179 6.40 -7.50 -9.79
N TYR A 180 7.47 -7.18 -10.50
CA TYR A 180 8.53 -8.16 -10.81
C TYR A 180 9.23 -8.75 -9.57
N LYS A 181 9.11 -8.11 -8.41
CA LYS A 181 9.74 -8.60 -7.17
C LYS A 181 9.12 -9.93 -6.70
N TYR A 182 7.83 -10.12 -6.98
CA TYR A 182 7.06 -11.28 -6.54
C TYR A 182 6.45 -12.08 -7.71
N ALA A 183 6.63 -11.62 -8.94
CA ALA A 183 6.12 -12.32 -10.11
C ALA A 183 6.83 -13.65 -10.35
N THR A 184 6.10 -14.63 -10.87
CA THR A 184 6.66 -15.85 -11.45
C THR A 184 6.93 -15.64 -12.94
N ALA A 185 7.84 -16.42 -13.53
CA ALA A 185 8.27 -16.24 -14.92
C ALA A 185 7.12 -16.43 -15.95
N ASP A 186 6.11 -17.17 -15.59
CA ASP A 186 4.99 -17.62 -16.44
C ASP A 186 3.70 -16.82 -16.27
N CYS A 187 3.70 -15.72 -15.50
CA CYS A 187 2.48 -14.96 -15.19
C CYS A 187 2.03 -13.96 -16.26
N GLY A 188 2.64 -13.94 -17.45
CA GLY A 188 2.25 -13.00 -18.53
C GLY A 188 2.51 -11.51 -18.24
N MET A 189 3.38 -11.20 -17.29
CA MET A 189 3.62 -9.86 -16.75
C MET A 189 3.90 -8.79 -17.82
N ASP A 190 4.75 -9.08 -18.80
CA ASP A 190 5.13 -8.09 -19.82
C ASP A 190 3.95 -7.70 -20.72
N ASN A 191 3.09 -8.66 -21.03
CA ASN A 191 1.87 -8.40 -21.79
C ASN A 191 0.86 -7.59 -20.97
N ALA A 192 0.71 -7.92 -19.69
CA ALA A 192 -0.15 -7.20 -18.77
C ALA A 192 0.29 -5.73 -18.60
N ILE A 193 1.59 -5.47 -18.44
CA ILE A 193 2.13 -4.10 -18.31
C ILE A 193 1.84 -3.28 -19.57
N LYS A 194 2.07 -3.85 -20.76
CA LYS A 194 1.77 -3.17 -22.03
C LYS A 194 0.27 -2.88 -22.18
N ALA A 195 -0.57 -3.83 -21.80
CA ALA A 195 -2.01 -3.73 -21.92
C ALA A 195 -2.65 -2.62 -21.08
N VAL A 196 -2.00 -2.26 -19.94
CA VAL A 196 -2.47 -1.20 -19.03
C VAL A 196 -1.62 0.06 -19.09
N ALA A 197 -0.64 0.14 -20.00
CA ALA A 197 0.28 1.26 -20.18
C ALA A 197 1.00 1.68 -18.87
N LEU A 198 1.37 0.71 -18.04
CA LEU A 198 2.03 0.97 -16.77
C LEU A 198 3.45 1.49 -17.00
N LYS A 199 3.82 2.56 -16.30
CA LYS A 199 5.17 3.12 -16.41
C LYS A 199 6.19 2.22 -15.70
N ARG A 200 7.44 2.31 -16.15
CA ARG A 200 8.56 1.58 -15.53
C ARG A 200 8.64 1.87 -14.02
N ASN A 201 8.91 0.84 -13.23
CA ASN A 201 9.00 0.90 -11.76
C ASN A 201 7.70 1.30 -11.05
N GLN A 202 6.56 1.11 -11.69
CA GLN A 202 5.25 1.20 -11.05
C GLN A 202 4.63 -0.19 -10.87
N ILE A 203 3.74 -0.27 -9.91
CA ILE A 203 2.90 -1.45 -9.65
C ILE A 203 1.46 -0.96 -9.75
N ALA A 204 0.59 -1.72 -10.41
CA ALA A 204 -0.82 -1.40 -10.53
C ALA A 204 -1.54 -1.65 -9.18
N LEU A 205 -1.18 -0.85 -8.19
CA LEU A 205 -1.74 -0.83 -6.84
C LEU A 205 -1.88 0.61 -6.38
N CYS A 206 -3.08 0.99 -5.99
CA CYS A 206 -3.40 2.31 -5.49
C CYS A 206 -4.17 2.23 -4.17
N ALA A 207 -3.77 3.02 -3.16
CA ALA A 207 -4.54 3.24 -1.95
C ALA A 207 -5.65 4.25 -2.26
N VAL A 208 -6.82 3.75 -2.68
CA VAL A 208 -7.91 4.57 -3.24
C VAL A 208 -8.80 5.21 -2.19
N SER A 209 -8.90 4.64 -0.99
CA SER A 209 -9.77 5.16 0.05
C SER A 209 -9.17 5.00 1.44
N LEU A 210 -9.36 6.04 2.25
CA LEU A 210 -8.95 6.11 3.65
C LEU A 210 -10.07 6.72 4.48
N THR A 211 -10.61 5.95 5.44
CA THR A 211 -11.61 6.45 6.41
C THR A 211 -10.97 6.61 7.77
N ILE A 212 -11.04 7.82 8.32
CA ILE A 212 -10.55 8.21 9.65
C ILE A 212 -11.52 9.19 10.28
N ASP A 213 -11.69 9.15 11.60
CA ASP A 213 -12.58 10.05 12.35
C ASP A 213 -13.97 10.18 11.65
N ASN A 214 -14.55 9.06 11.16
CA ASN A 214 -15.83 8.96 10.42
C ASN A 214 -15.87 9.77 9.09
N LYS A 215 -14.74 10.17 8.55
CA LYS A 215 -14.63 10.83 7.24
C LYS A 215 -13.88 9.95 6.27
N THR A 216 -14.44 9.80 5.08
CA THR A 216 -13.81 9.04 4.00
C THR A 216 -13.22 10.00 2.96
N PHE A 217 -11.96 9.77 2.61
CA PHE A 217 -11.24 10.45 1.54
C PHE A 217 -10.94 9.44 0.44
N SER A 218 -11.05 9.84 -0.81
CA SER A 218 -10.83 8.95 -1.95
C SER A 218 -10.10 9.61 -3.09
N VAL A 219 -9.42 8.79 -3.90
CA VAL A 219 -8.77 9.16 -5.16
C VAL A 219 -9.06 8.10 -6.20
N THR A 220 -8.95 8.47 -7.48
CA THR A 220 -9.00 7.52 -8.60
C THR A 220 -7.61 6.88 -8.79
N PRO A 221 -7.51 5.57 -9.11
CA PRO A 221 -6.27 4.86 -9.38
C PRO A 221 -5.44 5.46 -10.50
#